data_b2f43be6978dedf1fd00daf600757c7a
#
_entry.id   b2f43be6978dedf1fd00daf600757c7a
#
_cell.length_a   1.000
_cell.length_b   1.000
_cell.length_c   1.000
_cell.angle_alpha   90.00
_cell.angle_beta   90.00
_cell.angle_gamma   90.00
#
_symmetry.space_group_name_H-M   'P 1'
#
loop_
_entity.id
_entity.type
_entity.pdbx_description
1 polymer ?
#
loop_
_entity_poly.entity_id
_entity_poly.type
_entity_poly.pdbx_seq_one_letter_code
_entity_poly.pdbx_strand_id
1 'polypeptide(L)'
;MKKFIYSIIAFCLIPYIVDFALSAIVQRSNNREVESWYDLMHSQIDADLVVMGNSRAWVQISPTILDSILGVETYNLGMDGSCINRQIHKYHLFRKYNRKPQIIVQTLDAWSLGYKTGYEREQLYPYFWNWNMREEFFESEPFTFWEKYIPMYRFRSFMPVRRGPKTLIKGYQGMDRPWDGSVFEKVRSITFTPNDTTIKVFDDYLARAKAEGITVVLVFTPQYIGATEKTTNQAYMHEYYNRFARKYDFPIVDYTYMDICYDTAYFYNAMHLNRKGAEIFSDSLANALKRLREIGNK
;
A
#
# COMPACT_ATOMS: atom_id res chain seq x y z
N MET A 1 17.81 -1.58 -51.24
CA MET A 1 17.81 -2.63 -50.19
C MET A 1 18.18 -2.06 -48.83
N LYS A 2 19.37 -1.45 -48.61
CA LYS A 2 19.77 -0.91 -47.28
C LYS A 2 18.78 0.12 -46.69
N LYS A 3 18.35 1.11 -47.49
CA LYS A 3 17.36 2.12 -47.03
C LYS A 3 16.05 1.50 -46.61
N PHE A 4 15.56 0.48 -47.31
CA PHE A 4 14.33 -0.24 -46.96
C PHE A 4 14.47 -0.99 -45.63
N ILE A 5 15.61 -1.65 -45.40
CA ILE A 5 15.90 -2.34 -44.12
C ILE A 5 15.94 -1.32 -42.98
N TYR A 6 16.61 -0.18 -43.13
CA TYR A 6 16.62 0.88 -42.12
C TYR A 6 15.23 1.43 -41.82
N SER A 7 14.38 1.58 -42.87
CA SER A 7 12.99 2.03 -42.63
C SER A 7 12.17 1.02 -41.84
N ILE A 8 12.34 -0.27 -42.08
CA ILE A 8 11.67 -1.33 -41.28
C ILE A 8 12.17 -1.31 -39.82
N ILE A 9 13.49 -1.24 -39.65
CA ILE A 9 14.07 -1.17 -38.30
C ILE A 9 13.53 0.06 -37.56
N ALA A 10 13.54 1.23 -38.20
CA ALA A 10 13.00 2.45 -37.59
C ALA A 10 11.51 2.32 -37.27
N PHE A 11 10.72 1.79 -38.18
CA PHE A 11 9.29 1.54 -37.97
C PHE A 11 9.01 0.63 -36.76
N CYS A 12 9.84 -0.39 -36.57
CA CYS A 12 9.72 -1.28 -35.43
C CYS A 12 10.22 -0.67 -34.10
N LEU A 13 11.29 0.14 -34.14
CA LEU A 13 11.91 0.68 -32.91
C LEU A 13 11.27 1.96 -32.39
N ILE A 14 10.81 2.86 -33.28
CA ILE A 14 10.21 4.14 -32.87
C ILE A 14 9.07 3.96 -31.86
N PRO A 15 8.11 3.03 -32.02
CA PRO A 15 7.05 2.83 -31.06
C PRO A 15 7.56 2.50 -29.65
N TYR A 16 8.64 1.73 -29.50
CA TYR A 16 9.24 1.42 -28.20
C TYR A 16 9.93 2.62 -27.57
N ILE A 17 10.61 3.46 -28.40
CA ILE A 17 11.21 4.71 -27.92
C ILE A 17 10.11 5.66 -27.41
N VAL A 18 9.01 5.76 -28.14
CA VAL A 18 7.84 6.56 -27.72
C VAL A 18 7.23 6.02 -26.43
N ASP A 19 7.06 4.71 -26.31
CA ASP A 19 6.55 4.06 -25.09
C ASP A 19 7.45 4.32 -23.90
N PHE A 20 8.77 4.25 -24.07
CA PHE A 20 9.74 4.57 -23.02
C PHE A 20 9.67 6.05 -22.61
N ALA A 21 9.62 6.97 -23.59
CA ALA A 21 9.50 8.40 -23.31
C ALA A 21 8.18 8.73 -22.61
N LEU A 22 7.07 8.13 -23.04
CA LEU A 22 5.76 8.27 -22.42
C LEU A 22 5.79 7.76 -20.96
N SER A 23 6.41 6.60 -20.73
CA SER A 23 6.62 6.05 -19.39
C SER A 23 7.35 7.05 -18.48
N ALA A 24 8.44 7.65 -18.96
CA ALA A 24 9.20 8.65 -18.21
C ALA A 24 8.41 9.94 -17.91
N ILE A 25 7.54 10.34 -18.83
CA ILE A 25 6.63 11.50 -18.62
C ILE A 25 5.59 11.19 -17.55
N VAL A 26 4.97 10.00 -17.61
CA VAL A 26 3.92 9.60 -16.65
C VAL A 26 4.49 9.37 -15.27
N GLN A 27 5.70 8.82 -15.14
CA GLN A 27 6.39 8.68 -13.83
C GLN A 27 6.53 10.02 -13.09
N ARG A 28 6.73 11.12 -13.82
CA ARG A 28 6.87 12.48 -13.26
C ARG A 28 5.53 13.19 -13.08
N SER A 29 4.43 12.51 -13.34
CA SER A 29 3.09 13.07 -13.12
C SER A 29 2.78 13.09 -11.63
N ASN A 30 2.23 14.20 -11.13
CA ASN A 30 1.69 14.30 -9.77
C ASN A 30 0.33 13.60 -9.64
N ASN A 31 0.22 12.43 -10.21
CA ASN A 31 -0.90 11.53 -10.00
C ASN A 31 -0.64 10.72 -8.73
N ARG A 32 -1.56 10.80 -7.76
CA ARG A 32 -1.48 10.11 -6.48
C ARG A 32 -1.14 8.61 -6.58
N GLU A 33 -1.59 7.95 -7.64
CA GLU A 33 -1.35 6.52 -7.86
C GLU A 33 0.09 6.22 -8.29
N VAL A 34 0.78 7.20 -8.90
CA VAL A 34 2.14 7.05 -9.42
C VAL A 34 3.17 7.72 -8.51
N GLU A 35 2.76 8.74 -7.76
CA GLU A 35 3.64 9.60 -6.98
C GLU A 35 4.45 8.84 -5.92
N SER A 36 3.81 7.94 -5.15
CA SER A 36 4.51 7.14 -4.14
C SER A 36 5.49 6.12 -4.77
N TRP A 37 5.20 5.68 -5.98
CA TRP A 37 6.11 4.83 -6.74
C TRP A 37 7.33 5.59 -7.23
N TYR A 38 7.15 6.87 -7.63
CA TYR A 38 8.26 7.72 -8.04
C TYR A 38 9.25 7.93 -6.89
N ASP A 39 8.75 8.31 -5.71
CA ASP A 39 9.58 8.50 -4.52
C ASP A 39 10.34 7.21 -4.15
N LEU A 40 9.65 6.07 -4.21
CA LEU A 40 10.23 4.75 -3.92
C LEU A 40 11.35 4.38 -4.89
N MET A 41 11.08 4.48 -6.21
CA MET A 41 11.98 4.00 -7.27
C MET A 41 13.19 4.92 -7.50
N HIS A 42 13.15 6.17 -6.98
CA HIS A 42 14.22 7.15 -7.12
C HIS A 42 14.96 7.40 -5.80
N SER A 43 14.86 6.48 -4.84
CA SER A 43 15.56 6.57 -3.54
C SER A 43 15.27 7.85 -2.76
N GLN A 44 14.04 8.36 -2.84
CA GLN A 44 13.64 9.59 -2.17
C GLN A 44 13.04 9.34 -0.78
N ILE A 45 12.99 8.08 -0.34
CA ILE A 45 12.40 7.71 0.94
C ILE A 45 13.51 7.40 1.94
N ASP A 46 13.75 8.33 2.85
CA ASP A 46 14.66 8.15 4.00
C ASP A 46 13.82 8.04 5.28
N ALA A 47 13.28 6.85 5.56
CA ALA A 47 12.34 6.62 6.65
C ALA A 47 12.88 5.64 7.70
N ASP A 48 12.70 6.00 8.99
CA ASP A 48 12.92 5.11 10.13
C ASP A 48 11.74 4.17 10.34
N LEU A 49 10.53 4.67 10.04
CA LEU A 49 9.27 3.96 10.13
C LEU A 49 8.57 3.96 8.78
N VAL A 50 8.13 2.80 8.32
CA VAL A 50 7.26 2.68 7.15
C VAL A 50 5.91 2.11 7.52
N VAL A 51 4.86 2.66 6.94
CA VAL A 51 3.49 2.14 7.07
C VAL A 51 3.18 1.29 5.87
N MET A 52 2.81 0.03 6.11
CA MET A 52 2.45 -0.96 5.10
C MET A 52 0.98 -1.32 5.22
N GLY A 53 0.33 -1.55 4.10
CA GLY A 53 -1.07 -1.97 4.08
C GLY A 53 -1.80 -1.61 2.79
N ASN A 54 -3.12 -1.76 2.83
CA ASN A 54 -4.01 -1.39 1.72
C ASN A 54 -4.50 0.06 1.81
N SER A 55 -5.67 0.36 1.24
CA SER A 55 -6.29 1.69 1.28
C SER A 55 -6.43 2.27 2.69
N ARG A 56 -6.66 1.42 3.71
CA ARG A 56 -6.76 1.89 5.10
C ARG A 56 -5.42 2.40 5.63
N ALA A 57 -4.32 1.75 5.32
CA ALA A 57 -3.00 2.32 5.61
C ALA A 57 -2.81 3.65 4.87
N TRP A 58 -3.12 3.65 3.57
CA TRP A 58 -2.89 4.79 2.68
C TRP A 58 -3.62 6.07 3.09
N VAL A 59 -4.90 5.96 3.50
CA VAL A 59 -5.75 7.13 3.80
C VAL A 59 -5.98 7.40 5.29
N GLN A 60 -5.56 6.50 6.20
CA GLN A 60 -5.88 6.61 7.62
C GLN A 60 -4.67 6.91 8.51
N ILE A 61 -3.44 6.69 8.03
CA ILE A 61 -2.24 6.87 8.87
C ILE A 61 -1.39 8.01 8.29
N SER A 62 -1.37 9.12 9.00
CA SER A 62 -0.62 10.34 8.64
C SER A 62 0.83 10.26 9.13
N PRO A 63 1.82 10.22 8.23
CA PRO A 63 3.22 10.23 8.62
C PRO A 63 3.62 11.46 9.43
N THR A 64 3.10 12.62 9.08
CA THR A 64 3.45 13.88 9.78
C THR A 64 3.06 13.90 11.25
N ILE A 65 1.96 13.24 11.61
CA ILE A 65 1.53 13.09 13.00
C ILE A 65 2.45 12.11 13.74
N LEU A 66 2.78 10.97 13.09
CA LEU A 66 3.72 10.01 13.66
C LEU A 66 5.09 10.65 13.89
N ASP A 67 5.61 11.39 12.92
CA ASP A 67 6.90 12.10 13.01
C ASP A 67 6.93 13.07 14.19
N SER A 68 5.87 13.88 14.32
CA SER A 68 5.75 14.88 15.37
C SER A 68 5.78 14.29 16.78
N ILE A 69 5.17 13.12 16.98
CA ILE A 69 5.03 12.48 18.30
C ILE A 69 6.22 11.58 18.62
N LEU A 70 6.73 10.87 17.60
CA LEU A 70 7.78 9.86 17.77
C LEU A 70 9.19 10.41 17.59
N GLY A 71 9.34 11.58 16.93
CA GLY A 71 10.64 12.14 16.59
C GLY A 71 11.40 11.27 15.59
N VAL A 72 10.72 10.68 14.60
CA VAL A 72 11.30 9.82 13.55
C VAL A 72 10.82 10.27 12.18
N GLU A 73 11.49 9.81 11.13
CA GLU A 73 11.03 9.99 9.75
C GLU A 73 10.14 8.82 9.34
N THR A 74 8.88 9.12 9.01
CA THR A 74 7.89 8.12 8.58
C THR A 74 7.53 8.28 7.11
N TYR A 75 7.32 7.17 6.41
CA TYR A 75 6.73 7.17 5.06
C TYR A 75 5.60 6.14 4.95
N ASN A 76 4.51 6.53 4.29
CA ASN A 76 3.35 5.66 4.07
C ASN A 76 3.46 4.96 2.70
N LEU A 77 3.70 3.65 2.71
CA LEU A 77 3.77 2.78 1.54
C LEU A 77 2.42 2.10 1.24
N GLY A 78 1.35 2.49 1.92
CA GLY A 78 0.00 1.95 1.69
C GLY A 78 -0.40 2.01 0.22
N MET A 79 -1.18 1.03 -0.23
CA MET A 79 -1.54 0.85 -1.63
C MET A 79 -3.01 0.45 -1.76
N ASP A 80 -3.81 1.28 -2.43
CA ASP A 80 -5.24 1.05 -2.58
C ASP A 80 -5.55 -0.33 -3.21
N GLY A 81 -6.60 -0.98 -2.73
CA GLY A 81 -7.07 -2.28 -3.23
C GLY A 81 -6.09 -3.46 -3.10
N SER A 82 -4.96 -3.31 -2.39
CA SER A 82 -3.90 -4.32 -2.34
C SER A 82 -4.13 -5.41 -1.30
N CYS A 83 -3.80 -6.66 -1.67
CA CYS A 83 -3.58 -7.76 -0.74
C CYS A 83 -2.13 -7.79 -0.25
N ILE A 84 -1.85 -8.65 0.73
CA ILE A 84 -0.54 -8.74 1.39
C ILE A 84 0.61 -9.02 0.40
N ASN A 85 0.41 -9.86 -0.61
CA ASN A 85 1.44 -10.19 -1.58
C ASN A 85 1.96 -8.94 -2.30
N ARG A 86 1.03 -8.06 -2.77
CA ARG A 86 1.40 -6.82 -3.45
C ARG A 86 2.09 -5.83 -2.52
N GLN A 87 1.63 -5.74 -1.28
CA GLN A 87 2.26 -4.91 -0.26
C GLN A 87 3.71 -5.36 -0.04
N ILE A 88 3.94 -6.67 0.05
CA ILE A 88 5.28 -7.25 0.25
C ILE A 88 6.16 -7.04 -0.99
N HIS A 89 5.63 -7.20 -2.22
CA HIS A 89 6.36 -6.86 -3.44
C HIS A 89 6.76 -5.38 -3.47
N LYS A 90 5.86 -4.47 -3.07
CA LYS A 90 6.18 -3.04 -2.92
C LYS A 90 7.29 -2.82 -1.88
N TYR A 91 7.23 -3.52 -0.75
CA TYR A 91 8.27 -3.48 0.27
C TYR A 91 9.61 -4.01 -0.23
N HIS A 92 9.64 -5.10 -1.01
CA HIS A 92 10.88 -5.61 -1.61
C HIS A 92 11.52 -4.58 -2.53
N LEU A 93 10.73 -3.90 -3.38
CA LEU A 93 11.24 -2.80 -4.20
C LEU A 93 11.70 -1.62 -3.35
N PHE A 94 10.96 -1.25 -2.31
CA PHE A 94 11.41 -0.24 -1.36
C PHE A 94 12.79 -0.57 -0.81
N ARG A 95 13.04 -1.81 -0.39
CA ARG A 95 14.32 -2.27 0.15
C ARG A 95 15.46 -2.31 -0.88
N LYS A 96 15.16 -2.40 -2.18
CA LYS A 96 16.17 -2.33 -3.26
C LYS A 96 16.66 -0.90 -3.49
N TYR A 97 15.83 0.10 -3.24
CA TYR A 97 16.12 1.50 -3.58
C TYR A 97 16.31 2.41 -2.36
N ASN A 98 15.86 2.03 -1.19
CA ASN A 98 15.85 2.88 -0.01
C ASN A 98 16.46 2.16 1.20
N ARG A 99 16.83 2.92 2.21
CA ARG A 99 17.43 2.31 3.42
C ARG A 99 16.43 1.42 4.18
N LYS A 100 16.98 0.54 4.99
CA LYS A 100 16.21 -0.33 5.87
C LYS A 100 15.52 0.48 6.95
N PRO A 101 14.19 0.34 7.15
CA PRO A 101 13.50 0.95 8.26
C PRO A 101 13.81 0.20 9.56
N GLN A 102 13.62 0.86 10.70
CA GLN A 102 13.71 0.23 12.02
C GLN A 102 12.35 -0.38 12.42
N ILE A 103 11.25 0.27 12.01
CA ILE A 103 9.90 -0.11 12.38
C ILE A 103 9.03 -0.21 11.13
N ILE A 104 8.19 -1.23 11.09
CA ILE A 104 7.12 -1.37 10.10
C ILE A 104 5.80 -1.40 10.84
N VAL A 105 4.88 -0.52 10.49
CA VAL A 105 3.47 -0.59 10.88
C VAL A 105 2.71 -1.32 9.78
N GLN A 106 2.31 -2.56 10.04
CA GLN A 106 1.56 -3.38 9.08
C GLN A 106 0.09 -3.40 9.43
N THR A 107 -0.76 -2.81 8.59
CA THR A 107 -2.21 -2.86 8.82
C THR A 107 -2.80 -4.20 8.41
N LEU A 108 -3.80 -4.64 9.16
CA LEU A 108 -4.47 -5.92 9.03
C LEU A 108 -5.96 -5.74 8.76
N ASP A 109 -6.52 -6.64 7.98
CA ASP A 109 -7.96 -6.75 7.75
C ASP A 109 -8.40 -8.12 7.22
N ALA A 110 -9.72 -8.27 6.98
CA ALA A 110 -10.29 -9.52 6.51
C ALA A 110 -9.86 -9.92 5.08
N TRP A 111 -9.35 -8.98 4.28
CA TRP A 111 -8.94 -9.25 2.90
C TRP A 111 -7.43 -9.38 2.72
N SER A 112 -6.64 -8.95 3.72
CA SER A 112 -5.18 -8.90 3.60
C SER A 112 -4.57 -10.25 3.24
N LEU A 113 -5.02 -11.35 3.85
CA LEU A 113 -4.56 -12.72 3.56
C LEU A 113 -5.42 -13.45 2.52
N GLY A 114 -6.43 -12.81 1.94
CA GLY A 114 -7.19 -13.35 0.82
C GLY A 114 -6.42 -13.24 -0.50
N TYR A 115 -6.70 -14.16 -1.43
CA TYR A 115 -6.13 -14.06 -2.77
C TYR A 115 -6.92 -13.05 -3.61
N LYS A 116 -6.26 -11.97 -4.05
CA LYS A 116 -6.83 -11.00 -4.99
C LYS A 116 -5.87 -10.79 -6.14
N THR A 117 -6.36 -10.92 -7.37
CA THR A 117 -5.63 -10.62 -8.59
C THR A 117 -6.16 -9.34 -9.23
N GLY A 118 -5.28 -8.58 -9.86
CA GLY A 118 -5.67 -7.66 -10.94
C GLY A 118 -6.24 -6.31 -10.55
N TYR A 119 -6.13 -5.83 -9.30
CA TYR A 119 -6.57 -4.49 -8.92
C TYR A 119 -5.48 -3.44 -9.15
N GLU A 120 -5.85 -2.35 -9.88
CA GLU A 120 -5.04 -1.12 -10.05
C GLU A 120 -3.60 -1.33 -10.53
N ARG A 121 -3.38 -2.33 -11.38
CA ARG A 121 -2.09 -2.60 -12.02
C ARG A 121 -1.62 -1.47 -12.91
N GLU A 122 -2.53 -0.58 -13.30
CA GLU A 122 -2.28 0.57 -14.14
C GLU A 122 -1.21 1.50 -13.55
N GLN A 123 -1.15 1.62 -12.23
CA GLN A 123 -0.13 2.39 -11.52
C GLN A 123 1.30 1.88 -11.79
N LEU A 124 1.46 0.63 -12.21
CA LEU A 124 2.74 -0.01 -12.51
C LEU A 124 3.20 0.22 -13.97
N TYR A 125 2.29 0.59 -14.87
CA TYR A 125 2.58 0.75 -16.30
C TYR A 125 3.73 1.69 -16.61
N PRO A 126 3.89 2.84 -15.94
CA PRO A 126 5.00 3.74 -16.19
C PRO A 126 6.37 3.14 -15.85
N TYR A 127 6.42 2.11 -15.03
CA TYR A 127 7.66 1.46 -14.55
C TYR A 127 8.00 0.18 -15.31
N PHE A 128 7.30 -0.11 -16.38
CA PHE A 128 7.49 -1.35 -17.16
C PHE A 128 8.93 -1.58 -17.63
N TRP A 129 9.66 -0.52 -17.93
CA TRP A 129 11.05 -0.58 -18.40
C TRP A 129 12.07 -0.76 -17.26
N ASN A 130 11.63 -0.71 -16.01
CA ASN A 130 12.49 -0.97 -14.87
C ASN A 130 12.59 -2.48 -14.61
N TRP A 131 13.80 -3.01 -14.59
CA TRP A 131 14.04 -4.45 -14.43
C TRP A 131 13.52 -4.99 -13.10
N ASN A 132 13.82 -4.31 -11.99
CA ASN A 132 13.37 -4.74 -10.67
C ASN A 132 11.84 -4.74 -10.54
N MET A 133 11.16 -3.76 -11.14
CA MET A 133 9.70 -3.73 -11.19
C MET A 133 9.15 -4.92 -11.99
N ARG A 134 9.79 -5.28 -13.09
CA ARG A 134 9.38 -6.43 -13.90
C ARG A 134 9.52 -7.73 -13.12
N GLU A 135 10.67 -7.94 -12.49
CA GLU A 135 10.93 -9.11 -11.67
C GLU A 135 9.91 -9.26 -10.53
N GLU A 136 9.61 -8.18 -9.79
CA GLU A 136 8.73 -8.23 -8.63
C GLU A 136 7.24 -8.31 -9.01
N PHE A 137 6.77 -7.57 -10.00
CA PHE A 137 5.35 -7.43 -10.29
C PHE A 137 4.91 -8.03 -11.61
N PHE A 138 5.67 -7.83 -12.71
CA PHE A 138 5.17 -8.21 -14.03
C PHE A 138 5.18 -9.71 -14.28
N GLU A 139 5.93 -10.47 -13.51
CA GLU A 139 5.90 -11.94 -13.57
C GLU A 139 4.77 -12.53 -12.72
N SER A 140 4.46 -11.90 -11.58
CA SER A 140 3.42 -12.35 -10.65
C SER A 140 2.00 -11.83 -10.97
N GLU A 141 1.89 -10.73 -11.73
CA GLU A 141 0.60 -10.13 -12.09
C GLU A 141 0.11 -10.61 -13.46
N PRO A 142 -1.22 -10.74 -13.65
CA PRO A 142 -1.82 -11.24 -14.89
C PRO A 142 -1.80 -10.19 -16.02
N PHE A 143 -0.61 -9.70 -16.40
CA PHE A 143 -0.47 -8.84 -17.57
C PHE A 143 -0.71 -9.63 -18.86
N THR A 144 -1.53 -9.09 -19.74
CA THR A 144 -1.81 -9.69 -21.05
C THR A 144 -0.60 -9.62 -21.98
N PHE A 145 -0.59 -10.47 -23.01
CA PHE A 145 0.41 -10.41 -24.09
C PHE A 145 0.53 -8.99 -24.67
N TRP A 146 -0.61 -8.32 -24.91
CA TRP A 146 -0.64 -6.98 -25.48
C TRP A 146 0.00 -5.94 -24.57
N GLU A 147 -0.21 -6.03 -23.27
CA GLU A 147 0.42 -5.13 -22.30
C GLU A 147 1.92 -5.35 -22.16
N LYS A 148 2.39 -6.59 -22.36
CA LYS A 148 3.82 -6.93 -22.26
C LYS A 148 4.60 -6.56 -23.51
N TYR A 149 4.03 -6.74 -24.70
CA TYR A 149 4.80 -6.74 -25.95
C TYR A 149 4.39 -5.68 -26.96
N ILE A 150 3.21 -5.07 -26.84
CA ILE A 150 2.79 -4.02 -27.77
C ILE A 150 3.06 -2.64 -27.18
N PRO A 151 3.95 -1.85 -27.79
CA PRO A 151 4.28 -0.52 -27.32
C PRO A 151 3.03 0.36 -27.18
N MET A 152 2.98 1.21 -26.17
CA MET A 152 1.89 2.14 -25.84
C MET A 152 0.55 1.46 -25.46
N TYR A 153 0.37 0.16 -25.69
CA TYR A 153 -0.90 -0.52 -25.36
C TYR A 153 -1.27 -0.42 -23.89
N ARG A 154 -0.28 -0.36 -22.99
CA ARG A 154 -0.48 -0.15 -21.55
C ARG A 154 -1.17 1.16 -21.22
N PHE A 155 -0.97 2.18 -22.03
CA PHE A 155 -1.49 3.53 -21.82
C PHE A 155 -2.85 3.78 -22.48
N ARG A 156 -3.49 2.77 -23.11
CA ARG A 156 -4.78 2.91 -23.79
C ARG A 156 -5.93 3.39 -22.90
N SER A 157 -5.88 3.06 -21.59
CA SER A 157 -6.90 3.43 -20.60
C SER A 157 -6.37 4.30 -19.46
N PHE A 158 -5.03 4.48 -19.39
CA PHE A 158 -4.36 5.19 -18.32
C PHE A 158 -3.49 6.32 -18.87
N MET A 159 -4.01 7.54 -18.85
CA MET A 159 -3.28 8.74 -19.24
C MET A 159 -3.55 9.96 -18.32
N PRO A 160 -3.55 9.86 -17.01
CA PRO A 160 -3.64 11.06 -16.20
C PRO A 160 -2.26 11.64 -15.98
N VAL A 161 -1.74 12.40 -16.94
CA VAL A 161 -0.60 13.27 -16.67
C VAL A 161 -1.13 14.47 -15.89
N ARG A 162 -0.91 14.48 -14.59
CA ARG A 162 -1.25 15.61 -13.72
C ARG A 162 -0.02 16.49 -13.53
N ARG A 163 -0.16 17.77 -13.83
CA ARG A 163 0.82 18.81 -13.50
C ARG A 163 0.28 19.62 -12.33
N GLY A 164 1.11 19.96 -11.35
CA GLY A 164 0.71 20.71 -10.17
C GLY A 164 1.49 20.26 -8.93
N PRO A 165 1.15 20.76 -7.74
CA PRO A 165 1.78 20.32 -6.50
C PRO A 165 1.49 18.84 -6.24
N LYS A 166 2.41 18.18 -5.54
CA LYS A 166 2.21 16.82 -5.03
C LYS A 166 0.93 16.76 -4.20
N THR A 167 0.19 15.66 -4.33
CA THR A 167 -1.06 15.43 -3.61
C THR A 167 -0.88 14.55 -2.39
N LEU A 168 0.18 13.75 -2.36
CA LEU A 168 0.53 12.92 -1.23
C LEU A 168 1.49 13.64 -0.27
N ILE A 169 1.29 13.42 1.02
CA ILE A 169 2.21 13.87 2.06
C ILE A 169 2.96 12.65 2.58
N LYS A 170 4.23 12.49 2.19
CA LYS A 170 5.02 11.30 2.53
C LYS A 170 4.26 9.98 2.24
N GLY A 171 3.61 9.91 1.07
CA GLY A 171 2.81 8.77 0.63
C GLY A 171 1.36 8.71 1.15
N TYR A 172 0.99 9.51 2.13
CA TYR A 172 -0.35 9.56 2.71
C TYR A 172 -1.32 10.41 1.89
N GLN A 173 -2.56 9.93 1.75
CA GLN A 173 -3.66 10.62 1.08
C GLN A 173 -4.77 10.98 2.09
N GLY A 174 -4.74 12.20 2.64
CA GLY A 174 -5.85 12.69 3.45
C GLY A 174 -7.13 12.90 2.63
N MET A 175 -8.27 12.43 3.13
CA MET A 175 -9.56 12.50 2.43
C MET A 175 -10.51 13.49 3.09
N ASP A 176 -10.65 14.69 2.49
CA ASP A 176 -11.60 15.72 2.92
C ASP A 176 -12.98 15.45 2.28
N ARG A 177 -13.59 14.32 2.61
CA ARG A 177 -14.92 13.93 2.12
C ARG A 177 -15.84 13.68 3.30
N PRO A 178 -17.10 14.18 3.25
CA PRO A 178 -18.12 13.81 4.23
C PRO A 178 -18.55 12.34 4.00
N TRP A 179 -19.24 11.80 4.97
CA TRP A 179 -19.89 10.50 4.85
C TRP A 179 -20.86 10.46 3.67
N ASP A 180 -20.68 9.49 2.78
CA ASP A 180 -21.51 9.38 1.57
C ASP A 180 -22.80 8.56 1.76
N GLY A 181 -22.93 7.85 2.88
CA GLY A 181 -24.08 7.01 3.24
C GLY A 181 -24.32 5.79 2.35
N SER A 182 -23.75 5.80 1.14
CA SER A 182 -24.13 4.86 0.07
C SER A 182 -23.54 3.45 0.22
N VAL A 183 -22.46 3.33 0.95
CA VAL A 183 -21.70 2.06 1.03
C VAL A 183 -22.30 1.10 2.04
N PHE A 184 -23.08 1.62 3.00
CA PHE A 184 -23.63 0.82 4.09
C PHE A 184 -24.60 -0.26 3.62
N GLU A 185 -25.49 0.07 2.69
CA GLU A 185 -26.45 -0.88 2.12
C GLU A 185 -25.79 -1.89 1.18
N LYS A 186 -24.63 -1.55 0.60
CA LYS A 186 -23.91 -2.36 -0.37
C LYS A 186 -22.84 -3.26 0.24
N VAL A 187 -22.45 -3.05 1.50
CA VAL A 187 -21.46 -3.92 2.16
C VAL A 187 -22.11 -5.28 2.45
N ARG A 188 -21.78 -6.27 1.64
CA ARG A 188 -22.14 -7.67 1.89
C ARG A 188 -21.41 -8.19 3.13
N SER A 189 -21.91 -9.27 3.73
CA SER A 189 -21.18 -9.97 4.79
C SER A 189 -19.77 -10.35 4.29
N ILE A 190 -18.77 -10.11 5.12
CA ILE A 190 -17.38 -10.38 4.83
C ILE A 190 -16.96 -11.58 5.69
N THR A 191 -16.35 -12.56 5.05
CA THR A 191 -15.77 -13.69 5.78
C THR A 191 -14.26 -13.68 5.56
N PHE A 192 -13.49 -13.66 6.64
CA PHE A 192 -12.05 -13.83 6.57
C PHE A 192 -11.73 -15.24 6.09
N THR A 193 -11.13 -15.35 4.93
CA THR A 193 -10.76 -16.61 4.30
C THR A 193 -9.32 -16.51 3.83
N PRO A 194 -8.35 -16.87 4.68
CA PRO A 194 -6.95 -16.80 4.35
C PRO A 194 -6.59 -17.85 3.28
N ASN A 195 -5.68 -17.50 2.38
CA ASN A 195 -5.17 -18.35 1.32
C ASN A 195 -3.76 -18.85 1.65
N ASP A 196 -3.47 -20.11 1.45
CA ASP A 196 -2.18 -20.74 1.85
C ASP A 196 -0.96 -20.03 1.22
N THR A 197 -1.07 -19.58 -0.03
CA THR A 197 0.01 -18.85 -0.69
C THR A 197 0.27 -17.51 -0.01
N THR A 198 -0.79 -16.76 0.30
CA THR A 198 -0.65 -15.45 0.98
C THR A 198 -0.21 -15.59 2.42
N ILE A 199 -0.65 -16.65 3.11
CA ILE A 199 -0.18 -17.02 4.45
C ILE A 199 1.33 -17.23 4.45
N LYS A 200 1.82 -18.08 3.52
CA LYS A 200 3.25 -18.36 3.41
C LYS A 200 4.06 -17.11 3.13
N VAL A 201 3.63 -16.28 2.19
CA VAL A 201 4.32 -15.02 1.84
C VAL A 201 4.36 -14.07 3.05
N PHE A 202 3.28 -13.99 3.82
CA PHE A 202 3.23 -13.17 5.03
C PHE A 202 4.13 -13.72 6.14
N ASP A 203 4.14 -15.02 6.33
CA ASP A 203 4.99 -15.70 7.30
C ASP A 203 6.48 -15.49 6.98
N ASP A 204 6.88 -15.71 5.73
CA ASP A 204 8.25 -15.49 5.25
C ASP A 204 8.68 -14.01 5.41
N TYR A 205 7.77 -13.07 5.17
CA TYR A 205 8.00 -11.64 5.36
C TYR A 205 8.27 -11.28 6.83
N LEU A 206 7.43 -11.77 7.75
CA LEU A 206 7.61 -11.53 9.19
C LEU A 206 8.89 -12.20 9.71
N ALA A 207 9.19 -13.41 9.26
CA ALA A 207 10.42 -14.11 9.60
C ALA A 207 11.66 -13.32 9.18
N ARG A 208 11.65 -12.78 7.96
CA ARG A 208 12.74 -11.94 7.45
C ARG A 208 12.87 -10.64 8.23
N ALA A 209 11.76 -9.95 8.51
CA ALA A 209 11.78 -8.73 9.31
C ALA A 209 12.42 -8.98 10.69
N LYS A 210 12.03 -10.07 11.37
CA LYS A 210 12.62 -10.48 12.66
C LYS A 210 14.11 -10.76 12.55
N ALA A 211 14.54 -11.51 11.53
CA ALA A 211 15.95 -11.85 11.30
C ALA A 211 16.81 -10.60 10.99
N GLU A 212 16.22 -9.58 10.36
CA GLU A 212 16.88 -8.31 10.05
C GLU A 212 16.85 -7.30 11.22
N GLY A 213 16.27 -7.65 12.36
CA GLY A 213 16.11 -6.77 13.52
C GLY A 213 15.11 -5.63 13.31
N ILE A 214 14.14 -5.82 12.40
CA ILE A 214 13.07 -4.85 12.16
C ILE A 214 11.89 -5.20 13.06
N THR A 215 11.37 -4.23 13.82
CA THR A 215 10.15 -4.41 14.60
C THR A 215 8.94 -4.23 13.71
N VAL A 216 8.09 -5.26 13.59
CA VAL A 216 6.80 -5.14 12.89
C VAL A 216 5.70 -4.96 13.93
N VAL A 217 4.99 -3.84 13.86
CA VAL A 217 3.79 -3.60 14.67
C VAL A 217 2.58 -3.92 13.82
N LEU A 218 1.83 -4.95 14.22
CA LEU A 218 0.61 -5.37 13.55
C LEU A 218 -0.56 -4.51 14.05
N VAL A 219 -1.39 -3.96 13.13
CA VAL A 219 -2.41 -2.99 13.50
C VAL A 219 -3.76 -3.31 12.85
N PHE A 220 -4.78 -3.57 13.66
CA PHE A 220 -6.17 -3.51 13.20
C PHE A 220 -6.62 -2.05 13.20
N THR A 221 -6.92 -1.53 12.01
CA THR A 221 -7.30 -0.13 11.83
C THR A 221 -8.79 0.09 12.09
N PRO A 222 -9.22 1.30 12.51
CA PRO A 222 -10.63 1.64 12.66
C PRO A 222 -11.39 1.49 11.35
N GLN A 223 -12.63 1.03 11.44
CA GLN A 223 -13.66 1.11 10.41
C GLN A 223 -15.00 1.39 11.10
N TYR A 224 -15.99 1.88 10.37
CA TYR A 224 -17.30 2.13 10.97
C TYR A 224 -17.88 0.83 11.54
N ILE A 225 -18.45 0.90 12.74
CA ILE A 225 -18.89 -0.28 13.50
C ILE A 225 -19.80 -1.22 12.70
N GLY A 226 -20.73 -0.68 11.94
CA GLY A 226 -21.61 -1.50 11.12
C GLY A 226 -20.91 -2.25 9.98
N ALA A 227 -19.71 -1.83 9.53
CA ALA A 227 -18.88 -2.63 8.63
C ALA A 227 -18.14 -3.74 9.39
N THR A 228 -17.70 -3.44 10.62
CA THR A 228 -17.10 -4.42 11.53
C THR A 228 -18.05 -5.58 11.81
N GLU A 229 -19.31 -5.28 12.17
CA GLU A 229 -20.35 -6.26 12.45
C GLU A 229 -20.71 -7.18 11.27
N LYS A 230 -20.40 -6.74 10.04
CA LYS A 230 -20.58 -7.58 8.85
C LYS A 230 -19.44 -8.59 8.64
N THR A 231 -18.39 -8.56 9.42
CA THR A 231 -17.33 -9.57 9.38
C THR A 231 -17.78 -10.79 10.20
N THR A 232 -18.19 -11.86 9.49
CA THR A 232 -18.90 -13.01 10.10
C THR A 232 -18.05 -13.85 11.06
N ASN A 233 -16.72 -13.86 10.89
CA ASN A 233 -15.77 -14.65 11.68
C ASN A 233 -14.64 -13.78 12.26
N GLN A 234 -14.98 -12.62 12.78
CA GLN A 234 -14.03 -11.64 13.29
C GLN A 234 -13.12 -12.21 14.39
N ALA A 235 -13.67 -12.91 15.37
CA ALA A 235 -12.87 -13.51 16.44
C ALA A 235 -11.81 -14.50 15.89
N TYR A 236 -12.17 -15.29 14.88
CA TYR A 236 -11.23 -16.17 14.20
C TYR A 236 -10.13 -15.39 13.47
N MET A 237 -10.49 -14.29 12.79
CA MET A 237 -9.53 -13.41 12.13
C MET A 237 -8.52 -12.83 13.12
N HIS A 238 -9.01 -12.26 14.24
CA HIS A 238 -8.15 -11.69 15.29
C HIS A 238 -7.21 -12.74 15.87
N GLU A 239 -7.72 -13.93 16.22
CA GLU A 239 -6.88 -15.02 16.73
C GLU A 239 -5.86 -15.49 15.69
N TYR A 240 -6.24 -15.51 14.42
CA TYR A 240 -5.34 -15.90 13.32
C TYR A 240 -4.12 -14.97 13.24
N TYR A 241 -4.32 -13.66 13.27
CA TYR A 241 -3.23 -12.68 13.26
C TYR A 241 -2.44 -12.67 14.58
N ASN A 242 -3.10 -12.90 15.72
CA ASN A 242 -2.45 -13.04 17.01
C ASN A 242 -1.45 -14.21 17.05
N ARG A 243 -1.66 -15.29 16.28
CA ARG A 243 -0.69 -16.38 16.17
C ARG A 243 0.62 -15.90 15.53
N PHE A 244 0.55 -15.07 14.49
CA PHE A 244 1.75 -14.47 13.90
C PHE A 244 2.45 -13.51 14.87
N ALA A 245 1.70 -12.69 15.59
CA ALA A 245 2.24 -11.80 16.61
C ALA A 245 3.04 -12.59 17.65
N ARG A 246 2.44 -13.65 18.21
CA ARG A 246 3.12 -14.53 19.17
C ARG A 246 4.31 -15.29 18.59
N LYS A 247 4.18 -15.81 17.35
CA LYS A 247 5.24 -16.58 16.67
C LYS A 247 6.52 -15.78 16.53
N TYR A 248 6.42 -14.49 16.20
CA TYR A 248 7.55 -13.61 15.93
C TYR A 248 7.87 -12.64 17.06
N ASP A 249 7.10 -12.69 18.16
CA ASP A 249 7.21 -11.73 19.25
C ASP A 249 7.13 -10.28 18.73
N PHE A 250 6.09 -10.02 17.95
CA PHE A 250 5.75 -8.70 17.43
C PHE A 250 4.51 -8.13 18.15
N PRO A 251 4.51 -6.84 18.48
CA PRO A 251 3.34 -6.23 19.09
C PRO A 251 2.17 -6.18 18.10
N ILE A 252 0.97 -6.32 18.64
CA ILE A 252 -0.27 -6.10 17.92
C ILE A 252 -1.11 -5.06 18.67
N VAL A 253 -1.66 -4.10 17.92
CA VAL A 253 -2.53 -3.04 18.45
C VAL A 253 -3.87 -3.10 17.73
N ASP A 254 -4.94 -3.07 18.48
CA ASP A 254 -6.29 -3.25 17.97
C ASP A 254 -7.14 -2.00 18.18
N TYR A 255 -7.56 -1.37 17.08
CA TYR A 255 -8.43 -0.21 17.04
C TYR A 255 -9.81 -0.51 16.46
N THR A 256 -10.19 -1.78 16.38
CA THR A 256 -11.48 -2.24 15.83
C THR A 256 -12.69 -1.58 16.52
N TYR A 257 -12.58 -1.29 17.82
CA TYR A 257 -13.64 -0.70 18.64
C TYR A 257 -13.24 0.65 19.26
N MET A 258 -12.39 1.41 18.58
CA MET A 258 -12.06 2.79 18.98
C MET A 258 -13.34 3.65 18.97
N ASP A 259 -13.46 4.63 19.88
CA ASP A 259 -14.66 5.45 20.02
C ASP A 259 -15.13 6.08 18.71
N ILE A 260 -14.21 6.51 17.86
CA ILE A 260 -14.55 7.08 16.54
C ILE A 260 -15.26 6.09 15.61
N CYS A 261 -15.16 4.76 15.84
CA CYS A 261 -15.82 3.75 15.02
C CYS A 261 -17.35 3.82 15.07
N TYR A 262 -17.90 4.48 16.08
CA TYR A 262 -19.35 4.60 16.30
C TYR A 262 -19.97 5.87 15.74
N ASP A 263 -19.17 6.79 15.15
CA ASP A 263 -19.64 8.08 14.63
C ASP A 263 -19.23 8.28 13.17
N THR A 264 -20.23 8.37 12.29
CA THR A 264 -20.03 8.60 10.85
C THR A 264 -19.34 9.92 10.51
N ALA A 265 -19.31 10.89 11.43
CA ALA A 265 -18.62 12.16 11.26
C ALA A 265 -17.09 12.01 11.03
N TYR A 266 -16.50 10.85 11.40
CA TYR A 266 -15.09 10.54 11.22
C TYR A 266 -14.78 9.71 9.96
N PHE A 267 -15.78 9.38 9.15
CA PHE A 267 -15.64 8.52 7.99
C PHE A 267 -16.11 9.23 6.71
N TYR A 268 -15.55 8.84 5.57
CA TYR A 268 -16.15 9.19 4.27
C TYR A 268 -16.91 8.02 3.64
N ASN A 269 -16.67 6.80 4.09
CA ASN A 269 -17.49 5.61 3.84
C ASN A 269 -17.28 4.57 4.96
N ALA A 270 -18.03 3.49 4.95
CA ALA A 270 -17.99 2.49 6.03
C ALA A 270 -16.60 1.86 6.31
N MET A 271 -15.68 1.92 5.36
CA MET A 271 -14.36 1.27 5.45
C MET A 271 -13.22 2.24 5.72
N HIS A 272 -13.43 3.55 5.53
CA HIS A 272 -12.34 4.52 5.51
C HIS A 272 -12.66 5.79 6.29
N LEU A 273 -11.71 6.17 7.12
CA LEU A 273 -11.74 7.45 7.84
C LEU A 273 -11.58 8.62 6.88
N ASN A 274 -12.29 9.71 7.14
CA ASN A 274 -11.96 11.02 6.57
C ASN A 274 -10.72 11.61 7.27
N ARG A 275 -10.25 12.79 6.83
CA ARG A 275 -9.04 13.42 7.38
C ARG A 275 -9.13 13.58 8.91
N LYS A 276 -10.25 14.06 9.43
CA LYS A 276 -10.45 14.27 10.87
C LYS A 276 -10.32 12.96 11.67
N GLY A 277 -10.95 11.89 11.19
CA GLY A 277 -10.82 10.56 11.81
C GLY A 277 -9.40 10.01 11.70
N ALA A 278 -8.75 10.19 10.55
CA ALA A 278 -7.38 9.74 10.32
C ALA A 278 -6.36 10.45 11.23
N GLU A 279 -6.56 11.73 11.51
CA GLU A 279 -5.72 12.50 12.45
C GLU A 279 -5.85 11.96 13.88
N ILE A 280 -7.06 11.73 14.37
CA ILE A 280 -7.32 11.16 15.71
C ILE A 280 -6.71 9.74 15.80
N PHE A 281 -6.90 8.92 14.79
CA PHE A 281 -6.32 7.57 14.75
C PHE A 281 -4.79 7.60 14.73
N SER A 282 -4.19 8.46 13.89
CA SER A 282 -2.74 8.59 13.79
C SER A 282 -2.10 9.05 15.09
N ASP A 283 -2.74 9.97 15.82
CA ASP A 283 -2.33 10.42 17.16
C ASP A 283 -2.35 9.25 18.16
N SER A 284 -3.45 8.51 18.21
CA SER A 284 -3.60 7.34 19.09
C SER A 284 -2.56 6.25 18.78
N LEU A 285 -2.32 5.99 17.49
CA LEU A 285 -1.32 5.02 17.05
C LEU A 285 0.10 5.47 17.42
N ALA A 286 0.45 6.73 17.17
CA ALA A 286 1.76 7.27 17.53
C ALA A 286 2.03 7.17 19.03
N ASN A 287 1.04 7.49 19.87
CA ASN A 287 1.16 7.34 21.33
C ASN A 287 1.30 5.87 21.75
N ALA A 288 0.63 4.94 21.09
CA ALA A 288 0.83 3.50 21.35
C ALA A 288 2.24 3.04 20.96
N LEU A 289 2.74 3.45 19.79
CA LEU A 289 4.10 3.16 19.34
C LEU A 289 5.18 3.73 20.27
N LYS A 290 4.97 4.96 20.77
CA LYS A 290 5.85 5.58 21.77
C LYS A 290 5.96 4.73 23.03
N ARG A 291 4.85 4.28 23.60
CA ARG A 291 4.82 3.38 24.78
C ARG A 291 5.55 2.05 24.52
N LEU A 292 5.35 1.45 23.32
CA LEU A 292 6.04 0.20 22.96
C LEU A 292 7.56 0.39 22.90
N ARG A 293 8.06 1.51 22.37
CA ARG A 293 9.51 1.83 22.35
C ARG A 293 10.09 2.01 23.76
N GLU A 294 9.35 2.66 24.65
CA GLU A 294 9.77 2.87 26.04
C GLU A 294 9.87 1.56 26.84
N ILE A 295 8.97 0.60 26.56
CA ILE A 295 9.01 -0.74 27.18
C ILE A 295 10.18 -1.55 26.63
N GLY A 296 10.43 -1.51 25.31
CA GLY A 296 11.51 -2.27 24.67
C GLY A 296 12.91 -1.76 24.98
N ASN A 297 13.06 -0.54 25.53
CA ASN A 297 14.34 0.05 25.94
C ASN A 297 14.65 -0.18 27.43
N LYS A 298 13.79 -0.87 28.18
CA LYS A 298 14.00 -1.27 29.57
C LYS A 298 14.44 -2.73 29.66
#